data_2d5eae9a4ef18110c0c47e2ae4d2ddda
#
_entry.id   2d5eae9a4ef18110c0c47e2ae4d2ddda
#
_cell.length_a   1.000
_cell.length_b   1.000
_cell.length_c   1.000
_cell.angle_alpha   90.00
_cell.angle_beta   90.00
_cell.angle_gamma   90.00
#
_symmetry.space_group_name_H-M   'P 1'
#
loop_
_entity.id
_entity.type
_entity.pdbx_description
1 polymer ?
#
loop_
_entity_poly.entity_id
_entity_poly.type
_entity_poly.pdbx_seq_one_letter_code
_entity_poly.pdbx_strand_id
1 'polypeptide(L)'
;MAVSKDEVFKKVQAALVDALGVDEEDVTPEATMVGDLGAESIDFLDIVFKLEKAFSIEIPRKELSPEDILTNAEYVKDGKVTPAGIAELKKRMPFVNFTRFEANPNVREFSNLMTVGDLCRYVESKVGAA
;
A
#
# COMPACT_ATOMS: atom_id res chain seq x y z
N MET A 1 4.29 23.64 -2.75
CA MET A 1 5.70 23.28 -3.06
C MET A 1 5.83 21.77 -3.11
N ALA A 2 6.37 21.26 -4.19
CA ALA A 2 6.48 19.80 -4.36
C ALA A 2 7.56 19.22 -3.42
N VAL A 3 7.25 18.08 -2.83
CA VAL A 3 8.18 17.35 -1.97
C VAL A 3 9.03 16.44 -2.87
N SER A 4 10.32 16.31 -2.61
CA SER A 4 11.15 15.42 -3.42
C SER A 4 10.86 13.95 -3.09
N LYS A 5 11.19 13.07 -4.02
CA LYS A 5 11.00 11.63 -3.82
C LYS A 5 11.83 11.12 -2.63
N ASP A 6 13.03 11.65 -2.44
CA ASP A 6 13.87 11.30 -1.29
C ASP A 6 13.22 11.68 0.03
N GLU A 7 12.60 12.86 0.09
CA GLU A 7 11.87 13.28 1.29
C GLU A 7 10.67 12.40 1.55
N VAL A 8 9.94 12.04 0.50
CA VAL A 8 8.79 11.13 0.63
C VAL A 8 9.27 9.80 1.21
N PHE A 9 10.31 9.22 0.64
CA PHE A 9 10.84 7.95 1.13
C PHE A 9 11.27 8.05 2.60
N LYS A 10 12.02 9.08 2.96
CA LYS A 10 12.51 9.26 4.34
C LYS A 10 11.37 9.40 5.34
N LYS A 11 10.35 10.18 4.99
CA LYS A 11 9.19 10.35 5.88
C LYS A 11 8.35 9.09 5.99
N VAL A 12 8.17 8.38 4.88
CA VAL A 12 7.47 7.08 4.88
C VAL A 12 8.24 6.09 5.73
N GLN A 13 9.55 6.01 5.53
CA GLN A 13 10.43 5.13 6.30
C GLN A 13 10.32 5.42 7.80
N ALA A 14 10.39 6.68 8.19
CA ALA A 14 10.27 7.07 9.60
C ALA A 14 8.91 6.69 10.19
N ALA A 15 7.84 6.87 9.41
CA ALA A 15 6.49 6.50 9.86
C ALA A 15 6.38 4.98 10.08
N LEU A 16 6.97 4.19 9.20
CA LEU A 16 6.95 2.73 9.30
C LEU A 16 7.80 2.23 10.48
N VAL A 17 8.97 2.82 10.69
CA VAL A 17 9.82 2.50 11.84
C VAL A 17 9.06 2.76 13.13
N ASP A 18 8.40 3.90 13.21
CA ASP A 18 7.67 4.30 14.40
C ASP A 18 6.42 3.42 14.63
N ALA A 19 5.68 3.13 13.57
CA ALA A 19 4.45 2.34 13.68
C ALA A 19 4.69 0.86 13.91
N LEU A 20 5.73 0.29 13.29
CA LEU A 20 5.98 -1.15 13.30
C LEU A 20 7.11 -1.58 14.22
N GLY A 21 7.92 -0.65 14.69
CA GLY A 21 9.07 -0.96 15.52
C GLY A 21 10.17 -1.72 14.80
N VAL A 22 10.23 -1.59 13.49
CA VAL A 22 11.27 -2.23 12.68
C VAL A 22 12.49 -1.32 12.56
N ASP A 23 13.63 -1.89 12.15
CA ASP A 23 14.84 -1.12 11.95
C ASP A 23 14.76 -0.33 10.64
N GLU A 24 15.34 0.86 10.64
CA GLU A 24 15.38 1.71 9.46
C GLU A 24 15.97 0.97 8.25
N GLU A 25 16.99 0.16 8.48
CA GLU A 25 17.67 -0.62 7.44
C GLU A 25 16.76 -1.63 6.74
N ASP A 26 15.73 -2.10 7.44
CA ASP A 26 14.79 -3.07 6.89
C ASP A 26 13.74 -2.42 6.00
N VAL A 27 13.56 -1.10 6.12
CA VAL A 27 12.56 -0.37 5.33
C VAL A 27 13.19 0.08 4.03
N THR A 28 13.16 -0.80 3.04
CA THR A 28 13.65 -0.53 1.68
C THR A 28 12.47 -0.43 0.71
N PRO A 29 12.66 0.19 -0.47
CA PRO A 29 11.56 0.27 -1.44
C PRO A 29 10.99 -1.08 -1.85
N GLU A 30 11.79 -2.13 -1.87
CA GLU A 30 11.39 -3.47 -2.27
C GLU A 30 10.74 -4.28 -1.15
N ALA A 31 10.86 -3.84 0.09
CA ALA A 31 10.30 -4.55 1.24
C ALA A 31 8.78 -4.57 1.16
N THR A 32 8.17 -5.75 1.37
CA THR A 32 6.72 -5.84 1.43
C THR A 32 6.24 -5.44 2.82
N MET A 33 5.09 -4.75 2.86
CA MET A 33 4.56 -4.24 4.13
C MET A 33 4.22 -5.36 5.10
N VAL A 34 3.58 -6.42 4.61
CA VAL A 34 3.14 -7.53 5.46
C VAL A 34 4.22 -8.59 5.59
N GLY A 35 4.76 -9.06 4.47
CA GLY A 35 5.71 -10.18 4.47
C GLY A 35 7.05 -9.85 5.10
N ASP A 36 7.64 -8.72 4.72
CA ASP A 36 8.97 -8.35 5.22
C ASP A 36 8.92 -7.53 6.50
N LEU A 37 7.97 -6.59 6.61
CA LEU A 37 7.88 -5.69 7.76
C LEU A 37 6.91 -6.15 8.84
N GLY A 38 6.10 -7.17 8.55
CA GLY A 38 5.18 -7.73 9.52
C GLY A 38 3.99 -6.85 9.88
N ALA A 39 3.57 -5.95 8.98
CA ALA A 39 2.44 -5.08 9.22
C ALA A 39 1.14 -5.88 9.33
N GLU A 40 0.34 -5.59 10.35
CA GLU A 40 -0.98 -6.17 10.53
C GLU A 40 -2.06 -5.15 10.17
N SER A 41 -3.30 -5.61 10.04
CA SER A 41 -4.42 -4.73 9.69
C SER A 41 -4.53 -3.52 10.63
N ILE A 42 -4.32 -3.75 11.93
CA ILE A 42 -4.38 -2.69 12.93
C ILE A 42 -3.25 -1.67 12.75
N ASP A 43 -2.09 -2.14 12.29
CA ASP A 43 -0.93 -1.27 12.06
C ASP A 43 -1.17 -0.27 10.94
N PHE A 44 -1.97 -0.66 9.94
CA PHE A 44 -2.28 0.22 8.81
C PHE A 44 -3.01 1.50 9.25
N LEU A 45 -3.85 1.42 10.28
CA LEU A 45 -4.52 2.60 10.81
C LEU A 45 -3.50 3.60 11.37
N ASP A 46 -2.52 3.10 12.09
CA ASP A 46 -1.48 3.93 12.68
C ASP A 46 -0.55 4.50 11.59
N ILE A 47 -0.20 3.66 10.61
CA ILE A 47 0.62 4.08 9.46
C ILE A 47 -0.08 5.21 8.70
N VAL A 48 -1.35 5.03 8.36
CA VAL A 48 -2.14 6.04 7.64
C VAL A 48 -2.16 7.35 8.43
N PHE A 49 -2.44 7.27 9.73
CA PHE A 49 -2.50 8.44 10.59
C PHE A 49 -1.17 9.20 10.63
N LYS A 50 -0.07 8.47 10.74
CA LYS A 50 1.28 9.07 10.75
C LYS A 50 1.63 9.73 9.41
N LEU A 51 1.25 9.09 8.31
CA LEU A 51 1.47 9.65 6.98
C LEU A 51 0.63 10.90 6.75
N GLU A 52 -0.62 10.90 7.19
CA GLU A 52 -1.47 12.08 7.09
C GLU A 52 -0.86 13.27 7.81
N LYS A 53 -0.31 13.03 9.00
CA LYS A 53 0.36 14.08 9.76
C LYS A 53 1.65 14.54 9.12
N ALA A 54 2.47 13.60 8.68
CA ALA A 54 3.79 13.90 8.13
C ALA A 54 3.71 14.73 6.84
N PHE A 55 2.68 14.48 6.03
CA PHE A 55 2.54 15.12 4.72
C PHE A 55 1.38 16.13 4.65
N SER A 56 0.62 16.29 5.73
CA SER A 56 -0.54 17.18 5.79
C SER A 56 -1.56 16.86 4.68
N ILE A 57 -1.88 15.58 4.52
CA ILE A 57 -2.81 15.08 3.51
C ILE A 57 -3.90 14.24 4.17
N GLU A 58 -4.96 13.96 3.41
CA GLU A 58 -5.99 13.02 3.82
C GLU A 58 -5.83 11.73 3.03
N ILE A 59 -5.89 10.60 3.71
CA ILE A 59 -5.75 9.28 3.09
C ILE A 59 -7.03 8.48 3.34
N PRO A 60 -7.95 8.41 2.36
CA PRO A 60 -9.12 7.54 2.50
C PRO A 60 -8.68 6.08 2.58
N ARG A 61 -9.23 5.34 3.53
CA ARG A 61 -8.85 3.94 3.75
C ARG A 61 -9.04 3.08 2.51
N LYS A 62 -10.08 3.34 1.73
CA LYS A 62 -10.39 2.57 0.52
C LYS A 62 -9.30 2.65 -0.54
N GLU A 63 -8.49 3.71 -0.52
CA GLU A 63 -7.40 3.87 -1.48
C GLU A 63 -6.23 2.95 -1.19
N LEU A 64 -6.02 2.58 0.07
CA LEU A 64 -4.94 1.69 0.47
C LEU A 64 -5.42 0.29 0.85
N SER A 65 -6.71 0.12 1.13
CA SER A 65 -7.27 -1.16 1.54
C SER A 65 -8.60 -1.39 0.82
N PRO A 66 -8.59 -2.04 -0.35
CA PRO A 66 -9.79 -2.22 -1.16
C PRO A 66 -10.64 -3.40 -0.69
N GLU A 67 -11.03 -3.40 0.57
CA GLU A 67 -11.82 -4.49 1.16
C GLU A 67 -13.16 -4.69 0.46
N ASP A 68 -13.77 -3.60 -0.02
CA ASP A 68 -15.04 -3.66 -0.74
C ASP A 68 -14.94 -4.46 -2.04
N ILE A 69 -13.76 -4.47 -2.68
CA ILE A 69 -13.51 -5.28 -3.87
C ILE A 69 -13.22 -6.72 -3.47
N LEU A 70 -12.35 -6.90 -2.49
CA LEU A 70 -11.88 -8.23 -2.08
C LEU A 70 -12.93 -9.07 -1.38
N THR A 71 -14.00 -8.47 -0.90
CA THR A 71 -15.12 -9.17 -0.27
C THR A 71 -16.35 -9.26 -1.16
N ASN A 72 -16.30 -8.74 -2.38
CA ASN A 72 -17.43 -8.73 -3.31
C ASN A 72 -17.45 -10.01 -4.13
N ALA A 73 -18.57 -10.74 -4.09
CA ALA A 73 -18.73 -11.99 -4.82
C ALA A 73 -18.60 -11.85 -6.34
N GLU A 74 -18.80 -10.64 -6.87
CA GLU A 74 -18.65 -10.39 -8.30
C GLU A 74 -17.15 -10.31 -8.70
N TYR A 75 -16.30 -9.97 -7.74
CA TYR A 75 -14.87 -9.76 -7.99
C TYR A 75 -13.99 -10.87 -7.43
N VAL A 76 -14.56 -11.77 -6.60
CA VAL A 76 -13.82 -12.88 -6.00
C VAL A 76 -14.61 -14.16 -6.13
N LYS A 77 -13.99 -15.19 -6.71
CA LYS A 77 -14.57 -16.54 -6.84
C LYS A 77 -13.53 -17.58 -6.45
N ASP A 78 -13.94 -18.50 -5.58
CA ASP A 78 -13.08 -19.59 -5.11
C ASP A 78 -11.76 -19.09 -4.52
N GLY A 79 -11.81 -17.98 -3.81
CA GLY A 79 -10.64 -17.39 -3.17
C GLY A 79 -9.69 -16.64 -4.12
N LYS A 80 -10.11 -16.46 -5.37
CA LYS A 80 -9.31 -15.77 -6.38
C LYS A 80 -10.04 -14.55 -6.93
N VAL A 81 -9.29 -13.49 -7.19
CA VAL A 81 -9.83 -12.28 -7.78
C VAL A 81 -10.08 -12.53 -9.27
N THR A 82 -11.29 -12.21 -9.73
CA THR A 82 -11.66 -12.36 -11.14
C THR A 82 -10.98 -11.28 -12.00
N PRO A 83 -10.94 -11.46 -13.34
CA PRO A 83 -10.43 -10.41 -14.23
C PRO A 83 -11.12 -9.07 -14.03
N ALA A 84 -12.43 -9.07 -13.77
CA ALA A 84 -13.17 -7.84 -13.47
C ALA A 84 -12.68 -7.21 -12.16
N GLY A 85 -12.40 -8.03 -11.15
CA GLY A 85 -11.87 -7.58 -9.87
C GLY A 85 -10.47 -6.99 -10.03
N ILE A 86 -9.63 -7.62 -10.83
CA ILE A 86 -8.27 -7.11 -11.12
C ILE A 86 -8.36 -5.74 -11.80
N ALA A 87 -9.28 -5.58 -12.76
CA ALA A 87 -9.47 -4.30 -13.43
C ALA A 87 -9.87 -3.20 -12.44
N GLU A 88 -10.73 -3.52 -11.47
CA GLU A 88 -11.12 -2.57 -10.44
C GLU A 88 -9.96 -2.24 -9.50
N LEU A 89 -9.16 -3.24 -9.13
CA LEU A 89 -7.99 -3.02 -8.28
C LEU A 89 -6.98 -2.10 -8.97
N LYS A 90 -6.70 -2.32 -10.25
CA LYS A 90 -5.79 -1.47 -11.02
C LYS A 90 -6.28 -0.04 -11.10
N LYS A 91 -7.59 0.13 -11.24
CA LYS A 91 -8.22 1.43 -11.33
C LYS A 91 -8.10 2.21 -10.02
N ARG A 92 -8.30 1.52 -8.90
CA ARG A 92 -8.25 2.12 -7.57
C ARG A 92 -6.83 2.33 -7.07
N MET A 93 -5.92 1.42 -7.40
CA MET A 93 -4.55 1.42 -6.90
C MET A 93 -3.53 1.42 -8.04
N PRO A 94 -3.50 2.49 -8.86
CA PRO A 94 -2.59 2.54 -10.01
C PRO A 94 -1.12 2.59 -9.61
N PHE A 95 -0.82 2.86 -8.36
CA PHE A 95 0.54 2.91 -7.81
C PHE A 95 1.12 1.51 -7.52
N VAL A 96 0.29 0.47 -7.57
CA VAL A 96 0.72 -0.91 -7.31
C VAL A 96 0.95 -1.65 -8.62
N ASN A 97 2.01 -2.46 -8.66
CA ASN A 97 2.28 -3.33 -9.80
C ASN A 97 1.59 -4.67 -9.56
N PHE A 98 0.56 -4.98 -10.34
CA PHE A 98 -0.23 -6.19 -10.18
C PHE A 98 0.25 -7.38 -11.04
N THR A 99 1.35 -7.24 -11.77
CA THR A 99 1.82 -8.27 -12.70
C THR A 99 1.96 -9.65 -12.03
N ARG A 100 2.61 -9.69 -10.87
CA ARG A 100 2.77 -10.95 -10.12
C ARG A 100 1.45 -11.47 -9.58
N PHE A 101 0.59 -10.56 -9.12
CA PHE A 101 -0.71 -10.93 -8.59
C PHE A 101 -1.61 -11.51 -9.67
N GLU A 102 -1.57 -10.96 -10.88
CA GLU A 102 -2.37 -11.46 -12.00
C GLU A 102 -2.04 -12.90 -12.35
N ALA A 103 -0.76 -13.30 -12.17
CA ALA A 103 -0.33 -14.66 -12.45
C ALA A 103 -0.95 -15.67 -11.47
N ASN A 104 -1.22 -15.24 -10.23
CA ASN A 104 -1.85 -16.07 -9.22
C ASN A 104 -2.69 -15.17 -8.30
N PRO A 105 -3.90 -14.78 -8.74
CA PRO A 105 -4.70 -13.76 -8.05
C PRO A 105 -5.43 -14.26 -6.82
N ASN A 106 -4.72 -14.92 -5.93
CA ASN A 106 -5.27 -15.42 -4.67
C ASN A 106 -5.46 -14.26 -3.69
N VAL A 107 -6.68 -14.12 -3.16
CA VAL A 107 -7.01 -13.04 -2.22
C VAL A 107 -6.02 -12.97 -1.05
N ARG A 108 -5.55 -14.12 -0.58
CA ARG A 108 -4.59 -14.19 0.54
C ARG A 108 -3.26 -13.53 0.21
N GLU A 109 -2.87 -13.55 -1.06
CA GLU A 109 -1.61 -12.95 -1.50
C GLU A 109 -1.71 -11.44 -1.69
N PHE A 110 -2.92 -10.89 -1.73
CA PHE A 110 -3.10 -9.46 -1.91
C PHE A 110 -2.44 -8.65 -0.80
N SER A 111 -2.57 -9.09 0.44
CA SER A 111 -2.01 -8.35 1.58
C SER A 111 -0.48 -8.29 1.53
N ASN A 112 0.16 -9.24 0.85
CA ASN A 112 1.62 -9.29 0.71
C ASN A 112 2.12 -8.65 -0.58
N LEU A 113 1.24 -8.01 -1.33
CA LEU A 113 1.58 -7.40 -2.63
C LEU A 113 2.22 -6.02 -2.49
N MET A 114 1.70 -5.19 -1.58
CA MET A 114 2.15 -3.80 -1.44
C MET A 114 3.55 -3.71 -0.83
N THR A 115 4.43 -3.00 -1.53
CA THR A 115 5.79 -2.71 -1.04
C THR A 115 5.86 -1.30 -0.47
N VAL A 116 6.95 -1.00 0.21
CA VAL A 116 7.24 0.36 0.68
C VAL A 116 7.27 1.32 -0.50
N GLY A 117 7.86 0.90 -1.62
CA GLY A 117 7.91 1.70 -2.84
C GLY A 117 6.52 2.03 -3.38
N ASP A 118 5.59 1.07 -3.33
CA ASP A 118 4.21 1.31 -3.74
C ASP A 118 3.55 2.37 -2.86
N LEU A 119 3.77 2.29 -1.56
CA LEU A 119 3.25 3.27 -0.61
C LEU A 119 3.84 4.66 -0.87
N CYS A 120 5.13 4.70 -1.18
CA CYS A 120 5.79 5.97 -1.54
C CYS A 120 5.18 6.57 -2.80
N ARG A 121 4.92 5.76 -3.83
CA ARG A 121 4.28 6.24 -5.06
C ARG A 121 2.88 6.80 -4.79
N TYR A 122 2.15 6.16 -3.90
CA TYR A 122 0.84 6.65 -3.49
C TYR A 122 0.96 8.04 -2.85
N VAL A 123 1.86 8.18 -1.89
CA VAL A 123 2.08 9.47 -1.22
C VAL A 123 2.54 10.53 -2.21
N GLU A 124 3.46 10.18 -3.12
CA GLU A 124 3.95 11.09 -4.16
C GLU A 124 2.80 11.65 -4.99
N SER A 125 1.83 10.80 -5.34
CA SER A 125 0.67 11.23 -6.11
C SER A 125 -0.22 12.20 -5.33
N LYS A 126 -0.27 12.05 -4.01
CA LYS A 126 -1.07 12.92 -3.15
C LYS A 126 -0.42 14.28 -2.89
N VAL A 127 0.90 14.32 -2.76
CA VAL A 127 1.63 15.56 -2.44
C VAL A 127 2.17 16.26 -3.68
N GLY A 128 2.00 15.67 -4.85
CA GLY A 128 2.52 16.25 -6.08
C GLY A 128 4.04 16.21 -6.14
N ALA A 129 4.65 15.12 -5.70
CA ALA A 129 6.10 14.98 -5.71
C ALA A 129 6.66 14.99 -7.13
N ALA A 130 7.81 15.61 -7.28
CA ALA A 130 8.50 15.70 -8.57
C ALA A 130 9.40 14.49 -8.80
#